data_2753d5b1fda3932d7175465605b0b8e3
#
_entry.id   2753d5b1fda3932d7175465605b0b8e3
#
_cell.length_a   1.000
_cell.length_b   1.000
_cell.length_c   1.000
_cell.angle_alpha   90.00
_cell.angle_beta   90.00
_cell.angle_gamma   90.00
#
_symmetry.space_group_name_H-M   'P 1'
#
loop_
_entity.id
_entity.type
_entity.pdbx_description
1 polymer ?
#
loop_
_entity_poly.entity_id
_entity_poly.type
_entity_poly.pdbx_seq_one_letter_code
_entity_poly.pdbx_strand_id
1 'polypeptide(L)'
;MSRIKPSMSALLAMLPLLGLTLLTHTSRVHADDVPVIDITAKRFAFSPDKITLKKGRTVKLRLHSEDVTHGFFLRPLKLDEEIPAGSTTEVTVTPQQAGTFTSICDHFCGANHGNMNMTIKVEE
;
A
#
# COMPACT_ATOMS: atom_id res chain seq x y z
N MET A 1 -43.43 -72.87 31.76
CA MET A 1 -42.59 -72.05 32.64
C MET A 1 -41.55 -71.43 31.77
N SER A 2 -41.77 -70.18 31.41
CA SER A 2 -40.81 -69.43 30.57
C SER A 2 -40.41 -68.14 31.30
N ARG A 3 -39.16 -68.04 31.60
CA ARG A 3 -38.61 -66.82 32.27
C ARG A 3 -38.07 -65.88 31.21
N ILE A 4 -38.72 -64.75 31.10
CA ILE A 4 -38.28 -63.66 30.25
C ILE A 4 -37.26 -62.85 31.02
N LYS A 5 -36.04 -62.72 30.48
CA LYS A 5 -35.01 -61.82 31.00
C LYS A 5 -35.15 -60.41 30.37
N PRO A 6 -35.10 -59.36 31.14
CA PRO A 6 -35.12 -58.01 30.59
C PRO A 6 -33.75 -57.67 29.97
N SER A 7 -33.80 -57.16 28.76
CA SER A 7 -32.64 -56.59 28.03
C SER A 7 -32.29 -55.23 28.61
N MET A 8 -31.03 -55.07 28.97
CA MET A 8 -30.49 -53.82 29.42
C MET A 8 -30.13 -52.97 28.19
N SER A 9 -30.93 -51.97 27.95
CA SER A 9 -30.64 -50.96 26.92
C SER A 9 -29.50 -50.06 27.35
N ALA A 10 -28.39 -50.12 26.66
CA ALA A 10 -27.29 -49.20 26.81
C ALA A 10 -27.66 -47.82 26.24
N LEU A 11 -27.74 -46.81 27.09
CA LEU A 11 -27.85 -45.41 26.67
C LEU A 11 -26.49 -44.96 26.15
N LEU A 12 -26.38 -44.79 24.85
CA LEU A 12 -25.24 -44.11 24.24
C LEU A 12 -25.45 -42.61 24.39
N ALA A 13 -24.72 -41.99 25.32
CA ALA A 13 -24.67 -40.52 25.42
C ALA A 13 -23.84 -39.96 24.28
N MET A 14 -24.49 -39.34 23.28
CA MET A 14 -23.86 -38.53 22.27
C MET A 14 -23.45 -37.16 22.89
N LEU A 15 -22.16 -36.94 23.07
CA LEU A 15 -21.62 -35.59 23.31
C LEU A 15 -21.64 -34.84 21.98
N PRO A 16 -22.23 -33.65 21.91
CA PRO A 16 -22.02 -32.74 20.77
C PRO A 16 -20.61 -32.14 20.83
N LEU A 17 -19.76 -32.47 19.86
CA LEU A 17 -18.52 -31.78 19.60
C LEU A 17 -18.87 -30.35 19.19
N LEU A 18 -18.71 -29.40 20.08
CA LEU A 18 -18.80 -27.97 19.76
C LEU A 18 -17.55 -27.61 18.95
N GLY A 19 -17.66 -27.70 17.63
CA GLY A 19 -16.64 -27.22 16.70
C GLY A 19 -16.56 -25.72 16.76
N LEU A 20 -15.52 -25.20 17.45
CA LEU A 20 -15.16 -23.79 17.43
C LEU A 20 -14.58 -23.46 16.04
N THR A 21 -15.42 -23.04 15.11
CA THR A 21 -14.99 -22.53 13.81
C THR A 21 -14.39 -21.15 14.01
N LEU A 22 -13.05 -21.09 13.99
CA LEU A 22 -12.32 -19.84 13.94
C LEU A 22 -12.63 -19.20 12.58
N LEU A 23 -13.50 -18.20 12.55
CA LEU A 23 -13.70 -17.35 11.37
C LEU A 23 -12.48 -16.45 11.24
N THR A 24 -11.53 -16.86 10.40
CA THR A 24 -10.46 -15.97 9.97
C THR A 24 -11.04 -14.92 9.02
N HIS A 25 -11.27 -13.72 9.53
CA HIS A 25 -11.66 -12.59 8.71
C HIS A 25 -10.42 -12.14 7.92
N THR A 26 -10.24 -12.67 6.72
CA THR A 26 -9.30 -12.10 5.75
C THR A 26 -9.95 -10.84 5.17
N SER A 27 -9.56 -9.68 5.68
CA SER A 27 -9.93 -8.40 5.08
C SER A 27 -9.30 -8.34 3.69
N ARG A 28 -10.12 -8.48 2.66
CA ARG A 28 -9.71 -8.23 1.28
C ARG A 28 -9.62 -6.72 1.12
N VAL A 29 -8.41 -6.19 1.00
CA VAL A 29 -8.20 -4.81 0.56
C VAL A 29 -8.62 -4.77 -0.91
N HIS A 30 -9.71 -4.05 -1.21
CA HIS A 30 -10.13 -3.80 -2.58
C HIS A 30 -9.16 -2.79 -3.21
N ALA A 31 -8.91 -2.91 -4.52
CA ALA A 31 -8.06 -1.98 -5.26
C ALA A 31 -8.55 -0.52 -5.17
N ASP A 32 -9.86 -0.32 -4.92
CA ASP A 32 -10.49 0.98 -4.73
C ASP A 32 -10.18 1.63 -3.36
N ASP A 33 -9.63 0.86 -2.40
CA ASP A 33 -9.30 1.34 -1.05
C ASP A 33 -7.85 1.84 -0.92
N VAL A 34 -7.06 1.80 -2.01
CA VAL A 34 -5.68 2.30 -2.01
C VAL A 34 -5.70 3.82 -2.09
N PRO A 35 -5.21 4.54 -1.07
CA PRO A 35 -5.14 6.00 -1.10
C PRO A 35 -4.34 6.50 -2.30
N VAL A 36 -4.81 7.58 -2.92
CA VAL A 36 -4.13 8.24 -4.04
C VAL A 36 -3.57 9.57 -3.55
N ILE A 37 -2.31 9.83 -3.88
CA ILE A 37 -1.64 11.10 -3.61
C ILE A 37 -1.25 11.71 -4.94
N ASP A 38 -1.77 12.89 -5.23
CA ASP A 38 -1.43 13.66 -6.42
C ASP A 38 -0.18 14.50 -6.16
N ILE A 39 0.79 14.41 -7.07
CA ILE A 39 2.01 15.21 -7.05
C ILE A 39 2.18 15.83 -8.44
N THR A 40 2.27 17.15 -8.47
CA THR A 40 2.50 17.90 -9.71
C THR A 40 3.98 18.27 -9.81
N ALA A 41 4.56 18.04 -10.98
CA ALA A 41 5.92 18.45 -11.34
C ALA A 41 5.84 19.64 -12.30
N LYS A 42 6.57 20.69 -11.98
CA LYS A 42 6.72 21.88 -12.81
C LYS A 42 8.09 22.51 -12.51
N ARG A 43 8.76 23.08 -13.51
CA ARG A 43 10.09 23.71 -13.33
C ARG A 43 10.07 24.75 -12.21
N PHE A 44 10.73 24.62 -11.13
CA PHE A 44 11.65 23.55 -10.69
C PHE A 44 11.22 23.08 -9.31
N ALA A 45 10.00 22.59 -9.20
CA ALA A 45 9.42 22.18 -7.94
C ALA A 45 8.44 21.00 -8.13
N PHE A 46 8.29 20.20 -7.07
CA PHE A 46 7.15 19.30 -6.89
C PHE A 46 6.12 19.98 -5.98
N SER A 47 4.85 19.73 -6.24
CA SER A 47 3.75 20.22 -5.40
C SER A 47 2.77 19.07 -5.07
N PRO A 48 2.55 18.79 -3.79
CA PRO A 48 3.20 19.39 -2.61
C PRO A 48 4.70 19.10 -2.56
N ASP A 49 5.46 19.92 -1.86
CA ASP A 49 6.91 19.75 -1.65
C ASP A 49 7.24 18.75 -0.54
N LYS A 50 6.21 18.30 0.18
CA LYS A 50 6.31 17.30 1.25
C LYS A 50 5.04 16.45 1.34
N ILE A 51 5.23 15.13 1.48
CA ILE A 51 4.16 14.19 1.80
C ILE A 51 4.54 13.31 2.99
N THR A 52 3.53 12.73 3.65
CA THR A 52 3.71 11.77 4.72
C THR A 52 3.06 10.44 4.33
N LEU A 53 3.83 9.37 4.42
CA LEU A 53 3.39 8.00 4.19
C LEU A 53 3.50 7.20 5.48
N LYS A 54 2.88 6.03 5.52
CA LYS A 54 3.02 5.07 6.62
C LYS A 54 3.74 3.82 6.14
N LYS A 55 4.67 3.33 6.96
CA LYS A 55 5.37 2.07 6.73
C LYS A 55 4.37 0.92 6.62
N GLY A 56 4.56 0.08 5.61
CA GLY A 56 3.71 -1.07 5.33
C GLY A 56 2.35 -0.76 4.72
N ARG A 57 1.99 0.52 4.52
CA ARG A 57 0.73 0.90 3.87
C ARG A 57 0.95 1.24 2.40
N THR A 58 0.21 0.55 1.55
CA THR A 58 0.23 0.77 0.10
C THR A 58 -0.49 2.08 -0.23
N VAL A 59 0.15 2.89 -1.08
CA VAL A 59 -0.44 4.11 -1.66
C VAL A 59 -0.15 4.16 -3.15
N LYS A 60 -0.99 4.86 -3.89
CA LYS A 60 -0.76 5.18 -5.30
C LYS A 60 -0.30 6.64 -5.38
N LEU A 61 0.85 6.86 -5.97
CA LEU A 61 1.31 8.21 -6.33
C LEU A 61 0.90 8.47 -7.78
N ARG A 62 0.27 9.61 -7.99
CA ARG A 62 -0.13 10.08 -9.31
C ARG A 62 0.69 11.32 -9.63
N LEU A 63 1.71 11.12 -10.48
CA LEU A 63 2.73 12.11 -10.82
C LEU A 63 2.34 12.79 -12.12
N HIS A 64 2.05 14.08 -12.10
CA HIS A 64 1.66 14.85 -13.29
C HIS A 64 2.67 15.92 -13.63
N SER A 65 3.07 16.03 -14.90
CA SER A 65 3.88 17.14 -15.39
C SER A 65 3.02 18.21 -16.03
N GLU A 66 3.18 19.45 -15.58
CA GLU A 66 2.49 20.62 -16.16
C GLU A 66 3.28 21.26 -17.30
N ASP A 67 4.55 20.90 -17.53
CA ASP A 67 5.41 21.55 -18.53
C ASP A 67 6.25 20.58 -19.34
N VAL A 68 7.43 20.21 -18.89
CA VAL A 68 8.40 19.36 -19.58
C VAL A 68 8.45 17.98 -18.94
N THR A 69 9.20 17.06 -19.53
CA THR A 69 9.47 15.76 -18.90
C THR A 69 10.33 15.96 -17.64
N HIS A 70 9.92 15.32 -16.55
CA HIS A 70 10.63 15.26 -15.29
C HIS A 70 10.93 13.82 -14.92
N GLY A 71 11.85 13.62 -13.97
CA GLY A 71 12.04 12.35 -13.28
C GLY A 71 11.53 12.41 -11.85
N PHE A 72 11.29 11.26 -11.25
CA PHE A 72 10.94 11.12 -9.85
C PHE A 72 11.68 9.93 -9.26
N PHE A 73 12.80 10.21 -8.62
CA PHE A 73 13.71 9.18 -8.15
C PHE A 73 13.81 9.17 -6.63
N LEU A 74 13.60 7.99 -6.03
CA LEU A 74 13.81 7.77 -4.61
C LEU A 74 14.17 6.31 -4.33
N ARG A 75 15.45 6.01 -4.20
CA ARG A 75 15.98 4.66 -4.01
C ARG A 75 15.38 3.90 -2.80
N PRO A 76 15.24 4.48 -1.61
CA PRO A 76 14.67 3.77 -0.46
C PRO A 76 13.25 3.25 -0.67
N LEU A 77 12.47 3.87 -1.54
CA LEU A 77 11.14 3.44 -1.92
C LEU A 77 11.11 2.70 -3.27
N LYS A 78 12.28 2.45 -3.89
CA LYS A 78 12.42 1.82 -5.21
C LYS A 78 11.66 2.55 -6.31
N LEU A 79 11.62 3.88 -6.22
CA LEU A 79 10.99 4.74 -7.22
C LEU A 79 12.05 5.24 -8.21
N ASP A 80 11.73 5.09 -9.49
CA ASP A 80 12.53 5.54 -10.63
C ASP A 80 11.57 5.74 -11.80
N GLU A 81 10.84 6.86 -11.78
CA GLU A 81 9.72 7.11 -12.67
C GLU A 81 10.01 8.31 -13.59
N GLU A 82 9.72 8.15 -14.87
CA GLU A 82 9.66 9.27 -15.81
C GLU A 82 8.24 9.84 -15.83
N ILE A 83 8.14 11.17 -15.81
CA ILE A 83 6.88 11.89 -15.94
C ILE A 83 6.92 12.66 -17.27
N PRO A 84 6.38 12.12 -18.35
CA PRO A 84 6.42 12.79 -19.66
C PRO A 84 5.69 14.12 -19.64
N ALA A 85 6.13 15.07 -20.44
CA ALA A 85 5.55 16.40 -20.56
C ALA A 85 4.04 16.36 -20.75
N GLY A 86 3.29 17.06 -19.90
CA GLY A 86 1.82 17.14 -19.94
C GLY A 86 1.09 15.85 -19.63
N SER A 87 1.78 14.82 -19.12
CA SER A 87 1.24 13.50 -18.85
C SER A 87 1.24 13.17 -17.37
N THR A 88 0.52 12.09 -17.02
CA THR A 88 0.46 11.54 -15.67
C THR A 88 1.02 10.13 -15.65
N THR A 89 1.96 9.88 -14.75
CA THR A 89 2.49 8.55 -14.44
C THR A 89 1.94 8.10 -13.08
N GLU A 90 1.40 6.89 -13.01
CA GLU A 90 0.93 6.31 -11.75
C GLU A 90 1.89 5.21 -11.29
N VAL A 91 2.26 5.25 -10.01
CA VAL A 91 3.06 4.22 -9.38
C VAL A 91 2.50 3.87 -8.02
N THR A 92 2.47 2.58 -7.71
CA THR A 92 2.05 2.08 -6.40
C THR A 92 3.26 1.78 -5.55
N VAL A 93 3.29 2.28 -4.32
CA VAL A 93 4.41 2.10 -3.40
C VAL A 93 3.92 1.63 -2.03
N THR A 94 4.69 0.70 -1.44
CA THR A 94 4.49 0.25 -0.05
C THR A 94 5.81 0.46 0.68
N PRO A 95 5.96 1.55 1.47
CA PRO A 95 7.20 1.83 2.18
C PRO A 95 7.54 0.70 3.15
N GLN A 96 8.80 0.24 3.13
CA GLN A 96 9.27 -0.83 4.03
C GLN A 96 10.13 -0.29 5.17
N GLN A 97 10.47 1.00 5.12
CA GLN A 97 11.37 1.64 6.06
C GLN A 97 10.84 3.01 6.47
N ALA A 98 10.75 3.27 7.77
CA ALA A 98 10.44 4.58 8.30
C ALA A 98 11.65 5.51 8.19
N GLY A 99 11.39 6.80 8.06
CA GLY A 99 12.43 7.82 7.96
C GLY A 99 11.99 9.02 7.15
N THR A 100 12.89 9.96 6.97
CA THR A 100 12.70 11.13 6.12
C THR A 100 13.65 11.03 4.93
N PHE A 101 13.07 11.05 3.74
CA PHE A 101 13.79 10.85 2.49
C PHE A 101 13.58 12.04 1.56
N THR A 102 14.54 12.27 0.66
CA THR A 102 14.45 13.30 -0.38
C THR A 102 14.34 12.62 -1.75
N SER A 103 13.24 12.85 -2.44
CA SER A 103 13.08 12.52 -3.85
C SER A 103 13.65 13.64 -4.71
N ILE A 104 14.27 13.28 -5.81
CA ILE A 104 14.89 14.22 -6.76
C ILE A 104 14.30 14.06 -8.16
N CYS A 105 14.37 15.12 -8.95
CA CYS A 105 14.20 15.05 -10.39
C CYS A 105 15.52 14.59 -11.02
N ASP A 106 15.57 13.36 -11.48
CA ASP A 106 16.77 12.75 -12.10
C ASP A 106 16.77 12.80 -13.62
N HIS A 107 15.74 13.37 -14.23
CA HIS A 107 15.65 13.69 -15.65
C HIS A 107 15.95 15.17 -15.85
N PHE A 108 16.87 15.50 -16.75
CA PHE A 108 17.19 16.90 -17.03
C PHE A 108 15.97 17.68 -17.54
N CYS A 109 15.48 18.63 -16.74
CA CYS A 109 14.29 19.42 -17.03
C CYS A 109 14.58 20.94 -17.19
N GLY A 110 15.84 21.35 -17.13
CA GLY A 110 16.29 22.73 -17.28
C GLY A 110 17.45 23.09 -16.35
N ALA A 111 17.89 24.34 -16.39
CA ALA A 111 19.11 24.80 -15.71
C ALA A 111 19.12 24.62 -14.19
N ASN A 112 17.95 24.62 -13.53
CA ASN A 112 17.82 24.47 -12.08
C ASN A 112 17.32 23.07 -11.65
N HIS A 113 17.40 22.10 -12.54
CA HIS A 113 16.91 20.75 -12.28
C HIS A 113 17.56 20.09 -11.05
N GLY A 114 18.83 20.38 -10.77
CA GLY A 114 19.53 19.83 -9.62
C GLY A 114 18.99 20.28 -8.24
N ASN A 115 18.16 21.31 -8.20
CA ASN A 115 17.49 21.79 -6.99
C ASN A 115 16.02 21.33 -6.89
N MET A 116 15.52 20.61 -7.90
CA MET A 116 14.15 20.14 -7.91
C MET A 116 14.02 18.85 -7.09
N ASN A 117 13.45 18.98 -5.91
CA ASN A 117 13.29 17.87 -4.97
C ASN A 117 12.01 18.02 -4.12
N MET A 118 11.64 16.94 -3.42
CA MET A 118 10.60 16.97 -2.40
C MET A 118 10.95 16.06 -1.23
N THR A 119 10.35 16.32 -0.08
CA THR A 119 10.50 15.52 1.13
C THR A 119 9.40 14.46 1.25
N ILE A 120 9.78 13.21 1.48
CA ILE A 120 8.85 12.13 1.81
C ILE A 120 9.17 11.62 3.20
N LYS A 121 8.24 11.84 4.15
CA LYS A 121 8.32 11.31 5.50
C LYS A 121 7.55 9.98 5.55
N VAL A 122 8.21 8.93 6.01
CA VAL A 122 7.58 7.64 6.29
C VAL A 122 7.52 7.44 7.80
N GLU A 123 6.33 7.37 8.34
CA GLU A 123 6.07 7.10 9.76
C GLU A 123 5.91 5.61 10.01
N GLU A 124 6.15 5.17 11.27
CA GLU A 124 5.89 3.78 11.71
C GLU A 124 4.41 3.38 11.62
#